data_57b37f5dea7e3126b3ce12ef155e95ae
#
_entry.id   57b37f5dea7e3126b3ce12ef155e95ae
#
_cell.length_a   1.000
_cell.length_b   1.000
_cell.length_c   1.000
_cell.angle_alpha   90.00
_cell.angle_beta   90.00
_cell.angle_gamma   90.00
#
_symmetry.space_group_name_H-M   'P 1'
#
loop_
_entity.id
_entity.type
_entity.pdbx_description
1 polymer ?
#
loop_
_entity_poly.entity_id
_entity_poly.type
_entity_poly.pdbx_seq_one_letter_code
_entity_poly.pdbx_strand_id
1 'polypeptide(L)'
;KATSAPTAPTKKLGFVAVAAGSGQADILRSLGVDVIVSGGQTMNPSTADILSAIEEAGAENVIVLPDNSNIRMAAEAAVAACEDVRAAIVPTKTVLQAFSAMFAADTEADLEANVDAMTEAISEIRDGEVTTAVRDSVAVDGTPIHAGDVMGIMGGAIRVVGSDVEQVTLDVIARMQDEGEGDTLTILAGA
;
A
#
# COMPACT_ATOMS: atom_id res chain seq x y z
N LYS A 1 34.90 -1.26 -3.92
CA LYS A 1 33.59 -1.96 -4.02
C LYS A 1 33.46 -2.41 -5.47
N ALA A 2 33.33 -3.70 -5.70
CA ALA A 2 33.10 -4.24 -7.03
C ALA A 2 31.66 -3.84 -7.42
N THR A 3 31.53 -3.01 -8.43
CA THR A 3 30.29 -2.77 -9.15
C THR A 3 29.97 -4.07 -9.89
N SER A 4 29.01 -4.82 -9.41
CA SER A 4 28.46 -5.94 -10.15
C SER A 4 27.91 -5.38 -11.46
N ALA A 5 28.30 -5.97 -12.59
CA ALA A 5 27.72 -5.61 -13.87
C ALA A 5 26.20 -5.85 -13.80
N PRO A 6 25.38 -4.98 -14.41
CA PRO A 6 23.93 -5.19 -14.42
C PRO A 6 23.63 -6.54 -15.04
N THR A 7 22.97 -7.39 -14.28
CA THR A 7 22.51 -8.69 -14.76
C THR A 7 21.39 -8.41 -15.77
N ALA A 8 21.45 -9.00 -16.96
CA ALA A 8 20.40 -8.84 -17.95
C ALA A 8 19.02 -9.17 -17.34
N PRO A 9 17.97 -8.39 -17.63
CA PRO A 9 16.63 -8.64 -17.09
C PRO A 9 16.16 -10.04 -17.46
N THR A 10 15.57 -10.73 -16.49
CA THR A 10 15.10 -12.12 -16.62
C THR A 10 13.63 -12.23 -16.99
N LYS A 11 12.90 -11.10 -16.91
CA LYS A 11 11.47 -11.01 -17.21
C LYS A 11 11.07 -9.62 -17.70
N LYS A 12 9.89 -9.54 -18.30
CA LYS A 12 9.36 -8.32 -18.92
C LYS A 12 8.85 -7.31 -17.90
N LEU A 13 8.15 -7.79 -16.86
CA LEU A 13 7.53 -6.95 -15.83
C LEU A 13 7.84 -7.49 -14.44
N GLY A 14 8.17 -6.60 -13.51
CA GLY A 14 8.41 -6.88 -12.10
C GLY A 14 7.64 -5.94 -11.20
N PHE A 15 7.49 -6.33 -9.94
CA PHE A 15 6.74 -5.57 -8.95
C PHE A 15 7.56 -5.39 -7.67
N VAL A 16 7.58 -4.16 -7.17
CA VAL A 16 8.19 -3.77 -5.90
C VAL A 16 7.11 -3.19 -5.02
N ALA A 17 6.98 -3.65 -3.78
CA ALA A 17 6.03 -3.10 -2.83
C ALA A 17 6.69 -2.78 -1.49
N VAL A 18 6.14 -1.79 -0.79
CA VAL A 18 6.55 -1.50 0.58
C VAL A 18 5.59 -2.18 1.55
N ALA A 19 6.09 -2.86 2.56
CA ALA A 19 5.25 -3.54 3.54
C ALA A 19 5.77 -3.41 4.97
N ALA A 20 4.84 -3.35 5.93
CA ALA A 20 5.12 -3.40 7.36
C ALA A 20 4.91 -4.83 7.88
N GLY A 21 6.01 -5.43 8.32
CA GLY A 21 5.98 -6.78 8.91
C GLY A 21 5.88 -7.93 7.89
N SER A 22 6.09 -9.14 8.39
CA SER A 22 6.20 -10.36 7.57
C SER A 22 4.86 -10.80 6.96
N GLY A 23 3.74 -10.62 7.67
CA GLY A 23 2.43 -11.06 7.20
C GLY A 23 2.00 -10.36 5.91
N GLN A 24 2.11 -9.02 5.86
CA GLN A 24 1.83 -8.26 4.65
C GLN A 24 2.80 -8.63 3.51
N ALA A 25 4.09 -8.76 3.84
CA ALA A 25 5.10 -9.15 2.88
C ALA A 25 4.83 -10.53 2.26
N ASP A 26 4.40 -11.50 3.05
CA ASP A 26 4.11 -12.85 2.57
C ASP A 26 2.88 -12.89 1.67
N ILE A 27 1.84 -12.11 1.99
CA ILE A 27 0.66 -11.97 1.12
C ILE A 27 1.08 -11.32 -0.21
N LEU A 28 1.80 -10.21 -0.19
CA LEU A 28 2.24 -9.52 -1.41
C LEU A 28 3.10 -10.42 -2.29
N ARG A 29 4.03 -11.19 -1.71
CA ARG A 29 4.81 -12.19 -2.46
C ARG A 29 3.92 -13.25 -3.09
N SER A 30 2.90 -13.73 -2.38
CA SER A 30 1.96 -14.72 -2.91
C SER A 30 1.13 -14.19 -4.08
N LEU A 31 0.96 -12.87 -4.15
CA LEU A 31 0.29 -12.18 -5.25
C LEU A 31 1.22 -11.85 -6.44
N GLY A 32 2.51 -12.16 -6.33
CA GLY A 32 3.48 -11.98 -7.41
C GLY A 32 4.41 -10.76 -7.26
N VAL A 33 4.44 -10.11 -6.10
CA VAL A 33 5.43 -9.07 -5.84
C VAL A 33 6.81 -9.70 -5.68
N ASP A 34 7.79 -9.19 -6.40
CA ASP A 34 9.14 -9.72 -6.48
C ASP A 34 10.02 -9.31 -5.33
N VAL A 35 10.00 -8.02 -5.03
CA VAL A 35 10.84 -7.43 -3.99
C VAL A 35 9.97 -6.65 -3.01
N ILE A 36 10.15 -6.94 -1.74
CA ILE A 36 9.49 -6.22 -0.65
C ILE A 36 10.50 -5.33 0.04
N VAL A 37 10.21 -4.03 0.04
CA VAL A 37 10.96 -3.05 0.83
C VAL A 37 10.32 -2.94 2.21
N SER A 38 11.09 -3.14 3.26
CA SER A 38 10.58 -3.00 4.63
C SER A 38 10.31 -1.53 4.93
N GLY A 39 9.08 -1.23 5.34
CA GLY A 39 8.65 0.12 5.66
C GLY A 39 7.24 0.14 6.23
N GLY A 40 6.84 1.27 6.80
CA GLY A 40 5.51 1.43 7.39
C GLY A 40 5.37 2.78 8.06
N GLN A 41 4.38 2.96 8.94
CA GLN A 41 4.04 4.25 9.54
C GLN A 41 5.18 4.89 10.35
N THR A 42 6.09 4.09 10.91
CA THR A 42 7.17 4.56 11.76
C THR A 42 8.56 4.46 11.13
N MET A 43 8.68 3.80 9.98
CA MET A 43 9.96 3.54 9.31
C MET A 43 9.79 3.67 7.80
N ASN A 44 10.12 4.84 7.28
CA ASN A 44 10.04 5.11 5.85
C ASN A 44 11.35 4.65 5.16
N PRO A 45 11.28 3.81 4.12
CA PRO A 45 12.43 3.47 3.32
C PRO A 45 12.97 4.72 2.61
N SER A 46 14.27 4.76 2.42
CA SER A 46 14.92 5.82 1.66
C SER A 46 14.70 5.64 0.14
N THR A 47 14.90 6.71 -0.62
CA THR A 47 14.94 6.65 -2.08
C THR A 47 15.95 5.60 -2.58
N ALA A 48 17.10 5.45 -1.92
CA ALA A 48 18.12 4.47 -2.27
C ALA A 48 17.65 3.02 -2.04
N ASP A 49 16.90 2.77 -0.97
CA ASP A 49 16.35 1.43 -0.69
C ASP A 49 15.36 1.01 -1.78
N ILE A 50 14.49 1.93 -2.19
CA ILE A 50 13.49 1.68 -3.25
C ILE A 50 14.20 1.52 -4.60
N LEU A 51 15.19 2.34 -4.92
CA LEU A 51 15.97 2.22 -6.16
C LEU A 51 16.68 0.86 -6.24
N SER A 52 17.32 0.43 -5.16
CA SER A 52 17.95 -0.89 -5.09
C SER A 52 16.94 -2.02 -5.29
N ALA A 53 15.73 -1.89 -4.75
CA ALA A 53 14.67 -2.88 -4.94
C ALA A 53 14.16 -2.93 -6.40
N ILE A 54 14.11 -1.79 -7.09
CA ILE A 54 13.78 -1.74 -8.54
C ILE A 54 14.83 -2.52 -9.34
N GLU A 55 16.11 -2.31 -9.05
CA GLU A 55 17.21 -3.02 -9.70
C GLU A 55 17.18 -4.53 -9.37
N GLU A 56 16.90 -4.89 -8.11
CA GLU A 56 16.81 -6.28 -7.63
C GLU A 56 15.64 -7.06 -8.27
N ALA A 57 14.57 -6.39 -8.67
CA ALA A 57 13.42 -7.02 -9.32
C ALA A 57 13.77 -7.74 -10.63
N GLY A 58 14.91 -7.41 -11.27
CA GLY A 58 15.47 -8.14 -12.41
C GLY A 58 14.55 -8.14 -13.64
N ALA A 59 13.77 -7.10 -13.84
CA ALA A 59 12.81 -6.97 -14.93
C ALA A 59 13.16 -5.78 -15.84
N GLU A 60 12.68 -5.83 -17.10
CA GLU A 60 12.82 -4.70 -18.03
C GLU A 60 11.97 -3.49 -17.59
N ASN A 61 10.80 -3.76 -17.03
CA ASN A 61 9.87 -2.78 -16.51
C ASN A 61 9.52 -3.13 -15.07
N VAL A 62 9.39 -2.14 -14.19
CA VAL A 62 9.04 -2.35 -12.78
C VAL A 62 7.94 -1.40 -12.34
N ILE A 63 6.94 -1.95 -11.66
CA ILE A 63 5.88 -1.17 -11.01
C ILE A 63 6.16 -1.14 -9.50
N VAL A 64 6.13 0.07 -8.92
CA VAL A 64 6.34 0.31 -7.51
C VAL A 64 5.00 0.62 -6.83
N LEU A 65 4.72 -0.08 -5.73
CA LEU A 65 3.55 0.08 -4.87
C LEU A 65 4.01 0.64 -3.52
N PRO A 66 3.86 1.95 -3.26
CA PRO A 66 4.37 2.59 -2.05
C PRO A 66 3.64 2.20 -0.76
N ASP A 67 2.34 1.87 -0.84
CA ASP A 67 1.44 1.44 0.24
C ASP A 67 1.33 2.40 1.43
N ASN A 68 1.88 3.60 1.27
CA ASN A 68 1.80 4.67 2.26
C ASN A 68 2.04 6.03 1.58
N SER A 69 1.19 6.99 1.88
CA SER A 69 1.30 8.35 1.32
C SER A 69 2.62 9.06 1.66
N ASN A 70 3.22 8.74 2.80
CA ASN A 70 4.51 9.33 3.23
C ASN A 70 5.70 8.78 2.43
N ILE A 71 5.57 7.59 1.85
CA ILE A 71 6.63 6.91 1.09
C ILE A 71 6.58 7.32 -0.38
N ARG A 72 5.44 7.81 -0.86
CA ARG A 72 5.22 8.16 -2.25
C ARG A 72 6.31 9.06 -2.83
N MET A 73 6.70 10.13 -2.12
CA MET A 73 7.74 11.05 -2.60
C MET A 73 9.10 10.35 -2.78
N ALA A 74 9.47 9.45 -1.86
CA ALA A 74 10.70 8.68 -1.98
C ALA A 74 10.64 7.70 -3.16
N ALA A 75 9.47 7.09 -3.40
CA ALA A 75 9.24 6.20 -4.55
C ALA A 75 9.30 6.97 -5.88
N GLU A 76 8.69 8.16 -5.97
CA GLU A 76 8.76 9.03 -7.14
C GLU A 76 10.20 9.44 -7.45
N ALA A 77 10.99 9.79 -6.42
CA ALA A 77 12.39 10.11 -6.57
C ALA A 77 13.23 8.90 -7.01
N ALA A 78 12.93 7.69 -6.53
CA ALA A 78 13.62 6.46 -6.93
C ALA A 78 13.33 6.13 -8.40
N VAL A 79 12.06 6.19 -8.82
CA VAL A 79 11.66 5.96 -10.21
C VAL A 79 12.33 6.97 -11.14
N ALA A 80 12.37 8.25 -10.76
CA ALA A 80 13.01 9.30 -11.56
C ALA A 80 14.54 9.15 -11.65
N ALA A 81 15.17 8.51 -10.66
CA ALA A 81 16.62 8.26 -10.64
C ALA A 81 17.03 6.94 -11.31
N CYS A 82 16.07 6.11 -11.70
CA CYS A 82 16.32 4.83 -12.33
C CYS A 82 16.69 5.05 -13.81
N GLU A 83 17.91 4.66 -14.22
CA GLU A 83 18.41 4.86 -15.59
C GLU A 83 18.30 3.59 -16.44
N ASP A 84 18.47 2.42 -15.82
CA ASP A 84 18.62 1.13 -16.52
C ASP A 84 17.32 0.35 -16.65
N VAL A 85 16.28 0.70 -15.88
CA VAL A 85 14.98 0.01 -15.83
C VAL A 85 13.86 1.03 -16.04
N ARG A 86 12.87 0.69 -16.88
CA ARG A 86 11.65 1.51 -16.96
C ARG A 86 10.79 1.27 -15.74
N ALA A 87 10.73 2.24 -14.84
CA ALA A 87 9.94 2.13 -13.63
C ALA A 87 8.74 3.08 -13.64
N ALA A 88 7.64 2.64 -13.04
CA ALA A 88 6.43 3.45 -12.84
C ALA A 88 5.85 3.21 -11.45
N ILE A 89 4.94 4.09 -11.02
CA ILE A 89 4.28 4.00 -9.72
C ILE A 89 2.78 3.81 -9.92
N VAL A 90 2.19 2.85 -9.21
CA VAL A 90 0.77 2.82 -8.92
C VAL A 90 0.59 3.41 -7.53
N PRO A 91 -0.15 4.52 -7.36
CA PRO A 91 -0.11 5.36 -6.15
C PRO A 91 -0.94 4.78 -4.99
N THR A 92 -0.63 3.56 -4.59
CA THR A 92 -1.25 2.89 -3.44
C THR A 92 -0.95 3.65 -2.15
N LYS A 93 -1.96 3.76 -1.28
CA LYS A 93 -1.88 4.43 0.03
C LYS A 93 -1.95 3.45 1.19
N THR A 94 -2.43 2.24 0.92
CA THR A 94 -2.58 1.16 1.89
C THR A 94 -2.20 -0.17 1.25
N VAL A 95 -1.83 -1.14 2.07
CA VAL A 95 -1.52 -2.50 1.60
C VAL A 95 -2.75 -3.18 0.96
N LEU A 96 -3.96 -2.82 1.38
CA LEU A 96 -5.20 -3.34 0.78
C LEU A 96 -5.37 -2.85 -0.66
N GLN A 97 -4.99 -1.60 -0.94
CA GLN A 97 -4.94 -1.09 -2.31
C GLN A 97 -3.87 -1.82 -3.14
N ALA A 98 -2.71 -2.17 -2.54
CA ALA A 98 -1.71 -2.97 -3.25
C ALA A 98 -2.23 -4.37 -3.61
N PHE A 99 -3.00 -5.01 -2.73
CA PHE A 99 -3.63 -6.29 -3.04
C PHE A 99 -4.56 -6.16 -4.25
N SER A 100 -5.43 -5.14 -4.26
CA SER A 100 -6.34 -4.89 -5.38
C SER A 100 -5.58 -4.58 -6.67
N ALA A 101 -4.54 -3.76 -6.60
CA ALA A 101 -3.68 -3.48 -7.74
C ALA A 101 -3.06 -4.76 -8.31
N MET A 102 -2.53 -5.64 -7.46
CA MET A 102 -1.92 -6.90 -7.90
C MET A 102 -2.92 -7.87 -8.54
N PHE A 103 -4.19 -7.86 -8.13
CA PHE A 103 -5.24 -8.64 -8.80
C PHE A 103 -5.55 -8.14 -10.21
N ALA A 104 -5.35 -6.86 -10.49
CA ALA A 104 -5.55 -6.26 -11.80
C ALA A 104 -4.30 -6.33 -12.70
N ALA A 105 -3.16 -6.78 -12.17
CA ALA A 105 -1.91 -6.87 -12.92
C ALA A 105 -1.95 -8.00 -13.96
N ASP A 106 -1.43 -7.70 -15.16
CA ASP A 106 -1.26 -8.65 -16.25
C ASP A 106 0.22 -8.64 -16.71
N THR A 107 0.95 -9.71 -16.42
CA THR A 107 2.37 -9.82 -16.78
C THR A 107 2.64 -9.86 -18.29
N GLU A 108 1.65 -10.12 -19.11
CA GLU A 108 1.75 -10.12 -20.57
C GLU A 108 1.50 -8.73 -21.19
N ALA A 109 0.81 -7.85 -20.47
CA ALA A 109 0.55 -6.47 -20.90
C ALA A 109 1.82 -5.59 -20.79
N ASP A 110 1.78 -4.42 -21.41
CA ASP A 110 2.84 -3.43 -21.26
C ASP A 110 2.75 -2.64 -19.94
N LEU A 111 3.79 -1.85 -19.66
CA LEU A 111 3.90 -1.10 -18.41
C LEU A 111 2.75 -0.12 -18.24
N GLU A 112 2.42 0.63 -19.27
CA GLU A 112 1.41 1.68 -19.24
C GLU A 112 0.01 1.07 -19.02
N ALA A 113 -0.34 0.00 -19.76
CA ALA A 113 -1.61 -0.69 -19.59
C ALA A 113 -1.77 -1.24 -18.17
N ASN A 114 -0.70 -1.79 -17.58
CA ASN A 114 -0.71 -2.23 -16.18
C ASN A 114 -0.92 -1.07 -15.20
N VAL A 115 -0.19 0.03 -15.38
CA VAL A 115 -0.34 1.21 -14.52
C VAL A 115 -1.77 1.74 -14.55
N ASP A 116 -2.38 1.81 -15.74
CA ASP A 116 -3.75 2.27 -15.90
C ASP A 116 -4.74 1.32 -15.23
N ALA A 117 -4.69 0.02 -15.53
CA ALA A 117 -5.60 -0.99 -14.95
C ALA A 117 -5.46 -1.09 -13.42
N MET A 118 -4.24 -1.11 -12.91
CA MET A 118 -3.97 -1.17 -11.48
C MET A 118 -4.42 0.12 -10.77
N THR A 119 -4.24 1.29 -11.41
CA THR A 119 -4.69 2.58 -10.85
C THR A 119 -6.22 2.67 -10.84
N GLU A 120 -6.90 2.17 -11.86
CA GLU A 120 -8.36 2.06 -11.88
C GLU A 120 -8.84 1.16 -10.74
N ALA A 121 -8.26 -0.02 -10.59
CA ALA A 121 -8.61 -0.98 -9.54
C ALA A 121 -8.49 -0.39 -8.13
N ILE A 122 -7.45 0.39 -7.84
CA ILE A 122 -7.30 1.02 -6.52
C ILE A 122 -8.26 2.21 -6.30
N SER A 123 -8.74 2.83 -7.36
CA SER A 123 -9.67 3.96 -7.25
C SER A 123 -11.05 3.55 -6.74
N GLU A 124 -11.42 2.29 -6.94
CA GLU A 124 -12.68 1.71 -6.49
C GLU A 124 -12.63 1.20 -5.04
N ILE A 125 -11.42 1.10 -4.46
CA ILE A 125 -11.25 0.60 -3.09
C ILE A 125 -11.61 1.68 -2.08
N ARG A 126 -12.58 1.36 -1.23
CA ARG A 126 -12.83 2.07 0.01
C ARG A 126 -12.08 1.38 1.13
N ASP A 127 -11.23 2.11 1.82
CA ASP A 127 -10.45 1.61 2.94
C ASP A 127 -10.82 2.26 4.25
N GLY A 128 -10.72 1.50 5.31
CA GLY A 128 -10.90 1.95 6.68
C GLY A 128 -9.90 1.27 7.60
N GLU A 129 -9.58 1.91 8.69
CA GLU A 129 -8.65 1.42 9.70
C GLU A 129 -9.32 1.51 11.08
N VAL A 130 -9.17 0.46 11.88
CA VAL A 130 -9.61 0.45 13.29
C VAL A 130 -8.38 0.29 14.15
N THR A 131 -8.19 1.23 15.08
CA THR A 131 -7.01 1.28 15.95
C THR A 131 -7.36 1.90 17.31
N THR A 132 -6.46 1.75 18.28
CA THR A 132 -6.62 2.33 19.62
C THR A 132 -5.91 3.67 19.71
N ALA A 133 -6.56 4.68 20.28
CA ALA A 133 -5.99 5.99 20.52
C ALA A 133 -4.86 5.91 21.55
N VAL A 134 -3.68 6.41 21.17
CA VAL A 134 -2.52 6.48 22.07
C VAL A 134 -2.45 7.79 22.86
N ARG A 135 -3.29 8.75 22.52
CA ARG A 135 -3.39 10.09 23.16
C ARG A 135 -4.76 10.70 22.93
N ASP A 136 -5.08 11.69 23.73
CA ASP A 136 -6.32 12.46 23.57
C ASP A 136 -6.31 13.24 22.24
N SER A 137 -7.48 13.31 21.62
CA SER A 137 -7.70 13.93 20.31
C SER A 137 -9.18 14.32 20.16
N VAL A 138 -9.58 14.69 18.94
CA VAL A 138 -10.98 15.01 18.62
C VAL A 138 -11.30 14.44 17.23
N ALA A 139 -12.46 13.79 17.08
CA ALA A 139 -12.96 13.31 15.81
C ALA A 139 -13.44 14.47 14.91
N VAL A 140 -13.73 14.20 13.63
CA VAL A 140 -14.15 15.19 12.64
C VAL A 140 -15.46 15.90 13.06
N ASP A 141 -16.35 15.21 13.72
CA ASP A 141 -17.63 15.73 14.20
C ASP A 141 -17.54 16.46 15.57
N GLY A 142 -16.35 16.58 16.13
CA GLY A 142 -16.10 17.19 17.42
C GLY A 142 -16.18 16.24 18.61
N THR A 143 -16.41 14.95 18.40
CA THR A 143 -16.43 13.94 19.48
C THR A 143 -15.07 13.86 20.16
N PRO A 144 -14.97 14.01 21.50
CA PRO A 144 -13.72 13.83 22.22
C PRO A 144 -13.24 12.38 22.12
N ILE A 145 -11.93 12.21 22.02
CA ILE A 145 -11.25 10.91 21.99
C ILE A 145 -10.25 10.90 23.13
N HIS A 146 -10.29 9.87 23.95
CA HIS A 146 -9.33 9.69 25.05
C HIS A 146 -8.34 8.57 24.71
N ALA A 147 -7.17 8.64 25.29
CA ALA A 147 -6.19 7.55 25.20
C ALA A 147 -6.84 6.23 25.67
N GLY A 148 -6.80 5.19 24.83
CA GLY A 148 -7.43 3.90 25.05
C GLY A 148 -8.77 3.72 24.31
N ASP A 149 -9.41 4.77 23.79
CA ASP A 149 -10.59 4.65 22.96
C ASP A 149 -10.24 3.95 21.64
N VAL A 150 -11.22 3.24 21.09
CA VAL A 150 -11.12 2.63 19.76
C VAL A 150 -11.62 3.60 18.70
N MET A 151 -10.81 3.81 17.67
CA MET A 151 -11.11 4.75 16.59
C MET A 151 -11.29 4.01 15.27
N GLY A 152 -12.35 4.37 14.54
CA GLY A 152 -12.54 4.03 13.13
C GLY A 152 -12.16 5.20 12.23
N ILE A 153 -11.18 4.99 11.36
CA ILE A 153 -10.63 5.98 10.45
C ILE A 153 -11.05 5.62 9.03
N MET A 154 -11.61 6.59 8.31
CA MET A 154 -12.03 6.44 6.91
C MET A 154 -11.62 7.68 6.14
N GLY A 155 -10.97 7.50 4.97
CA GLY A 155 -10.48 8.62 4.16
C GLY A 155 -9.48 9.50 4.92
N GLY A 156 -8.70 8.93 5.84
CA GLY A 156 -7.74 9.64 6.67
C GLY A 156 -8.33 10.47 7.83
N ALA A 157 -9.64 10.34 8.12
CA ALA A 157 -10.32 11.05 9.18
C ALA A 157 -10.96 10.10 10.20
N ILE A 158 -10.92 10.45 11.50
CA ILE A 158 -11.57 9.67 12.56
C ILE A 158 -13.09 9.94 12.48
N ARG A 159 -13.87 8.92 12.14
CA ARG A 159 -15.32 9.01 11.92
C ARG A 159 -16.14 8.18 12.88
N VAL A 160 -15.52 7.23 13.56
CA VAL A 160 -16.16 6.38 14.58
C VAL A 160 -15.28 6.40 15.82
N VAL A 161 -15.90 6.52 16.99
CA VAL A 161 -15.21 6.44 18.29
C VAL A 161 -16.02 5.52 19.18
N GLY A 162 -15.36 4.58 19.85
CA GLY A 162 -15.99 3.64 20.77
C GLY A 162 -14.98 3.03 21.72
N SER A 163 -15.41 1.99 22.43
CA SER A 163 -14.58 1.27 23.40
C SER A 163 -14.35 -0.21 23.04
N ASP A 164 -15.04 -0.68 22.01
CA ASP A 164 -15.01 -2.07 21.59
C ASP A 164 -14.59 -2.18 20.11
N VAL A 165 -13.56 -2.99 19.84
CA VAL A 165 -12.97 -3.13 18.49
C VAL A 165 -13.97 -3.75 17.51
N GLU A 166 -14.74 -4.76 17.94
CA GLU A 166 -15.70 -5.44 17.08
C GLU A 166 -16.82 -4.46 16.66
N GLN A 167 -17.39 -3.75 17.64
CA GLN A 167 -18.46 -2.78 17.38
C GLN A 167 -17.98 -1.65 16.46
N VAL A 168 -16.81 -1.06 16.74
CA VAL A 168 -16.24 0.01 15.90
C VAL A 168 -15.94 -0.51 14.48
N THR A 169 -15.50 -1.75 14.35
CA THR A 169 -15.28 -2.36 13.03
C THR A 169 -16.59 -2.51 12.25
N LEU A 170 -17.64 -2.99 12.91
CA LEU A 170 -18.97 -3.11 12.29
C LEU A 170 -19.52 -1.73 11.88
N ASP A 171 -19.33 -0.71 12.71
CA ASP A 171 -19.78 0.65 12.42
C ASP A 171 -19.00 1.27 11.24
N VAL A 172 -17.70 0.99 11.13
CA VAL A 172 -16.88 1.39 9.96
C VAL A 172 -17.39 0.70 8.69
N ILE A 173 -17.62 -0.61 8.74
CA ILE A 173 -18.14 -1.37 7.59
C ILE A 173 -19.51 -0.84 7.17
N ALA A 174 -20.42 -0.60 8.11
CA ALA A 174 -21.74 -0.04 7.81
C ALA A 174 -21.64 1.32 7.11
N ARG A 175 -20.77 2.22 7.59
CA ARG A 175 -20.54 3.52 6.94
C ARG A 175 -19.93 3.38 5.54
N MET A 176 -19.03 2.43 5.33
CA MET A 176 -18.47 2.15 4.01
C MET A 176 -19.54 1.66 3.03
N GLN A 177 -20.51 0.87 3.51
CA GLN A 177 -21.65 0.43 2.71
C GLN A 177 -22.62 1.57 2.38
N ASP A 178 -22.82 2.52 3.30
CA ASP A 178 -23.64 3.71 3.04
C ASP A 178 -23.03 4.64 1.97
N GLU A 179 -21.70 4.64 1.83
CA GLU A 179 -20.97 5.43 0.81
C GLU A 179 -20.99 4.78 -0.58
N GLY A 180 -21.43 3.53 -0.70
CA GLY A 180 -21.59 2.81 -1.96
C GLY A 180 -21.59 1.30 -1.80
N GLU A 181 -22.12 0.62 -2.80
CA GLU A 181 -22.14 -0.85 -2.85
C GLU A 181 -20.73 -1.43 -3.01
N GLY A 182 -20.52 -2.62 -2.47
CA GLY A 182 -19.28 -3.39 -2.60
C GLY A 182 -19.59 -4.88 -2.48
N ASP A 183 -19.01 -5.66 -3.39
CA ASP A 183 -19.23 -7.11 -3.48
C ASP A 183 -18.28 -7.92 -2.58
N THR A 184 -17.20 -7.31 -2.15
CA THR A 184 -16.15 -7.99 -1.38
C THR A 184 -15.67 -7.14 -0.21
N LEU A 185 -15.49 -7.78 0.94
CA LEU A 185 -14.87 -7.20 2.12
C LEU A 185 -13.59 -7.96 2.46
N THR A 186 -12.46 -7.25 2.56
CA THR A 186 -11.21 -7.81 3.06
C THR A 186 -10.87 -7.18 4.41
N ILE A 187 -10.63 -8.00 5.41
CA ILE A 187 -10.19 -7.55 6.74
C ILE A 187 -8.79 -8.09 6.98
N LEU A 188 -7.85 -7.18 7.25
CA LEU A 188 -6.50 -7.50 7.66
C LEU A 188 -6.37 -7.28 9.17
N ALA A 189 -6.18 -8.36 9.92
CA ALA A 189 -6.00 -8.28 11.36
C ALA A 189 -4.53 -8.00 11.68
N GLY A 190 -4.29 -7.02 12.55
CA GLY A 190 -3.00 -6.79 13.16
C GLY A 190 -2.68 -7.85 14.24
N ALA A 191 -1.40 -7.91 14.65
CA ALA A 191 -0.93 -8.77 15.72
C ALA A 191 -1.29 -8.21 17.12
#